data_36eb91ef569368445a85039e2c579dfa
#
_entry.id   36eb91ef569368445a85039e2c579dfa
#
_cell.length_a   1.000
_cell.length_b   1.000
_cell.length_c   1.000
_cell.angle_alpha   90.00
_cell.angle_beta   90.00
_cell.angle_gamma   90.00
#
_symmetry.space_group_name_H-M   'P 1'
#
loop_
_entity.id
_entity.type
_entity.pdbx_description
1 polymer ?
#
loop_
_entity_poly.entity_id
_entity_poly.type
_entity_poly.pdbx_seq_one_letter_code
_entity_poly.pdbx_strand_id
1 'polypeptide(L)'
;TLVTNNICSAKCREETLVCMFVLLCREEWTKAIQTVSDSLQKQEEEMMDASPEHMDMEMFLTKPRLKVTMHDFEYLKLLGKGTFGKVILVKEKATGKYYAMKILKKEVIVAKDEVAHTLAENRVLQNSKHPFLTGLKYSFQTHDRLCFVMEYANGGELFFHLSRDRVFSEDRARFYGAEIVSALDYLHSERNVVYRDLKLENLMLDKDGHIKITDFGLCKEGITDGATMKTFCGTPEYLAPEVLEDNDYGRAVDWWGLGVVMYEMMCGRLPFYNQDHERLFELILMEDIRFPRTLAPDAKSLLSGLLKKDPQQRLGGGPDDAKEIMQHKFFTGIVWQDVYEKKLVPPFKPQVSSETDTRYFDEEFTGQTITITPPGQEDSMESFDSERRPHFPQFSYSASGTREH
;
A
#
# COMPACT_ATOMS: atom_id res chain seq x y z
N THR A 1 -16.63 15.11 57.46
CA THR A 1 -17.93 15.43 56.84
C THR A 1 -17.91 16.70 55.97
N LEU A 2 -16.98 17.66 56.21
CA LEU A 2 -16.86 18.90 55.41
C LEU A 2 -16.01 18.72 54.12
N VAL A 3 -15.12 17.75 54.08
CA VAL A 3 -14.23 17.46 52.92
C VAL A 3 -14.94 16.68 51.82
N THR A 4 -15.85 15.79 52.18
CA THR A 4 -16.63 14.99 51.25
C THR A 4 -17.68 15.79 50.47
N ASN A 5 -18.23 16.84 51.06
CA ASN A 5 -19.23 17.68 50.37
C ASN A 5 -18.59 18.62 49.31
N ASN A 6 -17.32 19.01 49.47
CA ASN A 6 -16.64 19.85 48.47
C ASN A 6 -16.18 19.07 47.22
N ILE A 7 -15.83 17.78 47.38
CA ILE A 7 -15.43 16.93 46.25
C ILE A 7 -16.63 16.57 45.37
N CYS A 8 -17.79 16.32 45.98
CA CYS A 8 -19.04 16.02 45.25
C CYS A 8 -19.54 17.26 44.45
N SER A 9 -19.39 18.49 45.02
CA SER A 9 -19.76 19.73 44.37
C SER A 9 -18.83 20.10 43.19
N ALA A 10 -17.54 19.80 43.27
CA ALA A 10 -16.57 20.06 42.19
C ALA A 10 -16.82 19.09 41.00
N LYS A 11 -17.04 17.81 41.28
CA LYS A 11 -17.31 16.82 40.22
C LYS A 11 -18.62 17.10 39.48
N CYS A 12 -19.66 17.52 40.18
CA CYS A 12 -20.93 17.91 39.56
C CYS A 12 -20.80 19.19 38.69
N ARG A 13 -19.89 20.11 39.02
CA ARG A 13 -19.62 21.30 38.20
C ARG A 13 -18.82 20.97 36.93
N GLU A 14 -17.87 20.05 36.99
CA GLU A 14 -17.14 19.59 35.82
C GLU A 14 -18.04 18.84 34.84
N GLU A 15 -18.88 17.94 35.31
CA GLU A 15 -19.83 17.22 34.47
C GLU A 15 -20.87 18.16 33.82
N THR A 16 -21.30 19.19 34.52
CA THR A 16 -22.23 20.22 34.00
C THR A 16 -21.54 21.08 32.94
N LEU A 17 -20.26 21.44 33.13
CA LEU A 17 -19.47 22.21 32.17
C LEU A 17 -19.19 21.41 30.89
N VAL A 18 -18.86 20.11 31.00
CA VAL A 18 -18.68 19.22 29.85
C VAL A 18 -19.98 19.06 29.07
N CYS A 19 -21.11 18.84 29.74
CA CYS A 19 -22.43 18.78 29.09
C CYS A 19 -22.80 20.08 28.38
N MET A 20 -22.54 21.25 29.02
CA MET A 20 -22.77 22.54 28.36
C MET A 20 -21.86 22.75 27.14
N PHE A 21 -20.59 22.37 27.23
CA PHE A 21 -19.65 22.48 26.09
C PHE A 21 -20.07 21.59 24.94
N VAL A 22 -20.50 20.35 25.21
CA VAL A 22 -21.00 19.41 24.18
C VAL A 22 -22.31 19.93 23.54
N LEU A 23 -23.19 20.54 24.31
CA LEU A 23 -24.43 21.14 23.81
C LEU A 23 -24.14 22.39 22.95
N LEU A 24 -23.22 23.26 23.35
CA LEU A 24 -22.80 24.42 22.57
C LEU A 24 -22.12 24.01 21.24
N CYS A 25 -21.21 23.03 21.27
CA CYS A 25 -20.63 22.51 20.07
C CYS A 25 -21.69 21.89 19.14
N ARG A 26 -22.69 21.19 19.68
CA ARG A 26 -23.77 20.60 18.89
C ARG A 26 -24.62 21.67 18.21
N GLU A 27 -24.92 22.79 18.89
CA GLU A 27 -25.68 23.89 18.29
C GLU A 27 -24.89 24.59 17.18
N GLU A 28 -23.59 24.80 17.37
CA GLU A 28 -22.72 25.42 16.34
C GLU A 28 -22.61 24.51 15.10
N TRP A 29 -22.44 23.22 15.30
CA TRP A 29 -22.43 22.23 14.21
C TRP A 29 -23.77 22.17 13.48
N THR A 30 -24.89 22.21 14.21
CA THR A 30 -26.23 22.22 13.61
C THR A 30 -26.44 23.48 12.76
N LYS A 31 -26.01 24.63 13.26
CA LYS A 31 -26.07 25.90 12.50
C LYS A 31 -25.18 25.86 11.26
N ALA A 32 -23.96 25.33 11.36
CA ALA A 32 -23.05 25.19 10.22
C ALA A 32 -23.63 24.27 9.13
N ILE A 33 -24.20 23.14 9.52
CA ILE A 33 -24.88 22.20 8.60
C ILE A 33 -26.09 22.87 7.93
N GLN A 34 -26.90 23.61 8.70
CA GLN A 34 -28.06 24.31 8.17
C GLN A 34 -27.64 25.40 7.16
N THR A 35 -26.59 26.18 7.48
CA THR A 35 -26.08 27.20 6.57
C THR A 35 -25.56 26.62 5.25
N VAL A 36 -24.90 25.45 5.28
CA VAL A 36 -24.46 24.76 4.05
C VAL A 36 -25.65 24.21 3.29
N SER A 37 -26.65 23.66 3.95
CA SER A 37 -27.89 23.18 3.33
C SER A 37 -28.68 24.31 2.65
N ASP A 38 -28.82 25.45 3.33
CA ASP A 38 -29.52 26.63 2.80
C ASP A 38 -28.75 27.22 1.60
N SER A 39 -27.41 27.19 1.64
CA SER A 39 -26.56 27.63 0.51
C SER A 39 -26.70 26.72 -0.71
N LEU A 40 -26.75 25.42 -0.51
CA LEU A 40 -26.96 24.44 -1.58
C LEU A 40 -28.36 24.57 -2.19
N GLN A 41 -29.38 24.76 -1.36
CA GLN A 41 -30.76 24.97 -1.80
C GLN A 41 -30.90 26.25 -2.61
N LYS A 42 -30.23 27.32 -2.21
CA LYS A 42 -30.19 28.58 -2.94
C LYS A 42 -29.45 28.45 -4.29
N GLN A 43 -28.39 27.67 -4.36
CA GLN A 43 -27.71 27.34 -5.62
C GLN A 43 -28.59 26.50 -6.55
N GLU A 44 -29.39 25.57 -6.03
CA GLU A 44 -30.36 24.80 -6.81
C GLU A 44 -31.52 25.69 -7.35
N GLU A 45 -32.02 26.64 -6.56
CA GLU A 45 -33.05 27.59 -6.97
C GLU A 45 -32.52 28.59 -8.03
N GLU A 46 -31.28 29.10 -7.87
CA GLU A 46 -30.62 29.98 -8.87
C GLU A 46 -30.34 29.23 -10.20
N MET A 47 -30.09 27.90 -10.14
CA MET A 47 -29.92 27.07 -11.34
C MET A 47 -31.24 26.76 -12.07
N MET A 48 -32.38 26.80 -11.39
CA MET A 48 -33.71 26.63 -12.00
C MET A 48 -34.24 27.88 -12.69
N ASP A 49 -33.73 29.05 -12.34
CA ASP A 49 -34.18 30.33 -12.90
C ASP A 49 -33.31 30.85 -14.07
N ALA A 50 -32.28 30.10 -14.46
CA ALA A 50 -31.41 30.44 -15.58
C ALA A 50 -32.10 30.12 -16.93
N SER A 51 -32.20 31.14 -17.78
CA SER A 51 -32.83 31.02 -19.09
C SER A 51 -32.06 30.05 -20.02
N PRO A 52 -32.75 29.38 -20.98
CA PRO A 52 -32.20 28.30 -21.80
C PRO A 52 -30.98 28.64 -22.69
N GLU A 53 -30.67 29.92 -22.86
CA GLU A 53 -29.60 30.36 -23.79
C GLU A 53 -28.17 30.27 -23.17
N HIS A 54 -28.05 30.07 -21.84
CA HIS A 54 -26.77 29.90 -21.17
C HIS A 54 -26.43 28.44 -20.81
N MET A 55 -27.32 27.50 -21.03
CA MET A 55 -27.15 26.09 -20.65
C MET A 55 -26.21 25.25 -21.54
N ASP A 56 -25.89 25.73 -22.76
CA ASP A 56 -25.15 24.89 -23.72
C ASP A 56 -23.63 24.83 -23.50
N MET A 57 -23.03 25.75 -22.75
CA MET A 57 -21.56 25.75 -22.56
C MET A 57 -21.09 25.11 -21.25
N GLU A 58 -21.88 25.10 -20.18
CA GLU A 58 -21.54 24.43 -18.95
C GLU A 58 -21.87 22.92 -18.95
N MET A 59 -22.85 22.50 -19.74
CA MET A 59 -23.21 21.08 -19.88
C MET A 59 -22.14 20.25 -20.60
N PHE A 60 -21.19 20.89 -21.33
CA PHE A 60 -20.02 20.22 -21.90
C PHE A 60 -18.86 20.03 -20.91
N LEU A 61 -18.86 20.68 -19.73
CA LEU A 61 -17.80 20.62 -18.75
C LEU A 61 -18.05 19.62 -17.62
N THR A 62 -19.29 19.20 -17.41
CA THR A 62 -19.65 18.13 -16.46
C THR A 62 -20.17 16.90 -17.18
N LYS A 63 -19.31 16.22 -17.94
CA LYS A 63 -19.58 14.80 -18.24
C LYS A 63 -19.74 14.09 -16.90
N PRO A 64 -20.90 13.44 -16.62
CA PRO A 64 -21.02 12.64 -15.42
C PRO A 64 -19.86 11.64 -15.44
N ARG A 65 -19.02 11.68 -14.39
CA ARG A 65 -17.91 10.72 -14.23
C ARG A 65 -18.57 9.36 -14.22
N LEU A 66 -18.54 8.64 -15.34
CA LEU A 66 -19.12 7.31 -15.46
C LEU A 66 -18.54 6.47 -14.33
N LYS A 67 -19.41 6.09 -13.41
CA LYS A 67 -19.05 5.29 -12.24
C LYS A 67 -18.59 3.92 -12.74
N VAL A 68 -17.30 3.63 -12.58
CA VAL A 68 -16.73 2.35 -12.97
C VAL A 68 -17.34 1.24 -12.12
N THR A 69 -17.72 0.15 -12.77
CA THR A 69 -18.38 -1.01 -12.18
C THR A 69 -17.67 -2.31 -12.57
N MET A 70 -18.04 -3.40 -11.95
CA MET A 70 -17.53 -4.73 -12.30
C MET A 70 -17.87 -5.14 -13.76
N HIS A 71 -18.95 -4.61 -14.33
CA HIS A 71 -19.38 -4.92 -15.69
C HIS A 71 -18.50 -4.29 -16.78
N ASP A 72 -17.68 -3.30 -16.42
CA ASP A 72 -16.76 -2.64 -17.37
C ASP A 72 -15.54 -3.49 -17.70
N PHE A 73 -15.39 -4.65 -17.03
CA PHE A 73 -14.25 -5.53 -17.19
C PHE A 73 -14.67 -6.92 -17.68
N GLU A 74 -13.77 -7.52 -18.48
CA GLU A 74 -13.76 -8.93 -18.82
C GLU A 74 -12.77 -9.65 -17.89
N TYR A 75 -13.20 -10.75 -17.27
CA TYR A 75 -12.40 -11.51 -16.32
C TYR A 75 -11.70 -12.65 -17.02
N LEU A 76 -10.36 -12.70 -16.97
CA LEU A 76 -9.57 -13.60 -17.80
C LEU A 76 -8.98 -14.77 -17.02
N LYS A 77 -8.23 -14.52 -15.95
CA LYS A 77 -7.56 -15.54 -15.13
C LYS A 77 -7.47 -15.13 -13.66
N LEU A 78 -7.57 -16.11 -12.78
CA LEU A 78 -7.27 -15.92 -11.36
C LEU A 78 -5.75 -15.86 -11.20
N LEU A 79 -5.21 -14.79 -10.61
CA LEU A 79 -3.78 -14.61 -10.36
C LEU A 79 -3.38 -15.04 -8.96
N GLY A 80 -4.28 -14.91 -8.00
CA GLY A 80 -4.03 -15.27 -6.61
C GLY A 80 -5.31 -15.24 -5.77
N LYS A 81 -5.27 -15.94 -4.65
CA LYS A 81 -6.36 -16.02 -3.67
C LYS A 81 -5.79 -15.95 -2.27
N GLY A 82 -6.28 -15.02 -1.46
CA GLY A 82 -5.89 -14.86 -0.07
C GLY A 82 -7.11 -14.87 0.86
N THR A 83 -6.83 -14.62 2.14
CA THR A 83 -7.83 -14.60 3.21
C THR A 83 -8.96 -13.59 2.95
N PHE A 84 -8.62 -12.41 2.44
CA PHE A 84 -9.56 -11.30 2.27
C PHE A 84 -10.27 -11.29 0.92
N GLY A 85 -9.71 -11.99 -0.09
CA GLY A 85 -10.27 -11.95 -1.43
C GLY A 85 -9.42 -12.61 -2.51
N LYS A 86 -9.56 -12.11 -3.72
CA LYS A 86 -8.93 -12.65 -4.93
C LYS A 86 -8.28 -11.55 -5.75
N VAL A 87 -7.24 -11.89 -6.50
CA VAL A 87 -6.64 -11.05 -7.54
C VAL A 87 -6.90 -11.71 -8.89
N ILE A 88 -7.48 -10.97 -9.81
CA ILE A 88 -7.91 -11.47 -11.12
C ILE A 88 -7.30 -10.61 -12.20
N LEU A 89 -6.75 -11.23 -13.25
CA LEU A 89 -6.38 -10.57 -14.49
C LEU A 89 -7.67 -10.17 -15.22
N VAL A 90 -7.84 -8.89 -15.49
CA VAL A 90 -9.00 -8.35 -16.16
C VAL A 90 -8.60 -7.52 -17.37
N LYS A 91 -9.51 -7.43 -18.35
CA LYS A 91 -9.42 -6.52 -19.50
C LYS A 91 -10.51 -5.48 -19.39
N GLU A 92 -10.14 -4.23 -19.41
CA GLU A 92 -11.10 -3.12 -19.48
C GLU A 92 -11.74 -3.08 -20.87
N LYS A 93 -13.06 -3.22 -20.94
CA LYS A 93 -13.80 -3.34 -22.22
C LYS A 93 -13.68 -2.09 -23.09
N ALA A 94 -13.68 -0.91 -22.46
CA ALA A 94 -13.64 0.37 -23.15
C ALA A 94 -12.29 0.66 -23.84
N THR A 95 -11.17 0.25 -23.21
CA THR A 95 -9.81 0.57 -23.69
C THR A 95 -9.07 -0.64 -24.24
N GLY A 96 -9.51 -1.85 -23.92
CA GLY A 96 -8.81 -3.08 -24.24
C GLY A 96 -7.55 -3.34 -23.38
N LYS A 97 -7.22 -2.45 -22.43
CA LYS A 97 -6.03 -2.59 -21.56
C LYS A 97 -6.25 -3.62 -20.46
N TYR A 98 -5.15 -4.23 -20.01
CA TYR A 98 -5.13 -5.27 -18.99
C TYR A 98 -4.73 -4.71 -17.62
N TYR A 99 -5.36 -5.22 -16.56
CA TYR A 99 -5.14 -4.81 -15.18
C TYR A 99 -5.22 -6.01 -14.24
N ALA A 100 -4.63 -5.88 -13.06
CA ALA A 100 -4.87 -6.77 -11.94
C ALA A 100 -5.98 -6.18 -11.06
N MET A 101 -7.08 -6.89 -10.90
CA MET A 101 -8.18 -6.47 -10.03
C MET A 101 -8.16 -7.26 -8.72
N LYS A 102 -7.83 -6.57 -7.61
CA LYS A 102 -7.91 -7.10 -6.24
C LYS A 102 -9.35 -6.90 -5.75
N ILE A 103 -10.04 -7.98 -5.45
CA ILE A 103 -11.44 -7.99 -5.00
C ILE A 103 -11.48 -8.51 -3.57
N LEU A 104 -11.88 -7.66 -2.62
CA LEU A 104 -11.94 -7.96 -1.20
C LEU A 104 -13.40 -8.07 -0.75
N LYS A 105 -13.69 -8.99 0.17
CA LYS A 105 -15.00 -9.12 0.80
C LYS A 105 -15.12 -8.19 2.00
N LYS A 106 -16.09 -7.27 1.99
CA LYS A 106 -16.33 -6.31 3.09
C LYS A 106 -16.55 -7.00 4.44
N GLU A 107 -17.32 -8.08 4.46
CA GLU A 107 -17.60 -8.87 5.66
C GLU A 107 -16.31 -9.38 6.32
N VAL A 108 -15.33 -9.86 5.50
CA VAL A 108 -14.07 -10.40 5.99
C VAL A 108 -13.15 -9.27 6.50
N ILE A 109 -13.13 -8.13 5.78
CA ILE A 109 -12.37 -6.93 6.19
C ILE A 109 -12.84 -6.42 7.56
N VAL A 110 -14.15 -6.35 7.77
CA VAL A 110 -14.74 -5.92 9.04
C VAL A 110 -14.50 -6.96 10.15
N ALA A 111 -14.75 -8.24 9.86
CA ALA A 111 -14.57 -9.31 10.84
C ALA A 111 -13.11 -9.50 11.31
N LYS A 112 -12.13 -9.11 10.48
CA LYS A 112 -10.70 -9.17 10.76
C LYS A 112 -10.11 -7.85 11.26
N ASP A 113 -10.95 -6.82 11.47
CA ASP A 113 -10.52 -5.46 11.88
C ASP A 113 -9.53 -4.78 10.90
N GLU A 114 -9.65 -5.06 9.59
CA GLU A 114 -8.75 -4.58 8.54
C GLU A 114 -9.26 -3.34 7.80
N VAL A 115 -10.30 -2.69 8.32
CA VAL A 115 -10.92 -1.51 7.68
C VAL A 115 -9.91 -0.37 7.55
N ALA A 116 -9.20 -0.06 8.63
CA ALA A 116 -8.22 1.03 8.66
C ALA A 116 -7.06 0.78 7.69
N HIS A 117 -6.54 -0.46 7.64
CA HIS A 117 -5.48 -0.87 6.71
C HIS A 117 -5.93 -0.78 5.25
N THR A 118 -7.14 -1.26 4.94
CA THR A 118 -7.69 -1.20 3.57
C THR A 118 -7.91 0.24 3.10
N LEU A 119 -8.38 1.14 3.98
CA LEU A 119 -8.52 2.56 3.65
C LEU A 119 -7.17 3.25 3.50
N ALA A 120 -6.16 2.90 4.32
CA ALA A 120 -4.80 3.42 4.18
C ALA A 120 -4.17 2.97 2.86
N GLU A 121 -4.29 1.68 2.49
CA GLU A 121 -3.87 1.15 1.20
C GLU A 121 -4.46 1.96 0.04
N ASN A 122 -5.76 2.20 0.10
CA ASN A 122 -6.45 2.97 -0.94
C ASN A 122 -5.92 4.41 -1.05
N ARG A 123 -5.74 5.12 0.08
CA ARG A 123 -5.20 6.50 0.08
C ARG A 123 -3.77 6.56 -0.43
N VAL A 124 -2.90 5.65 0.01
CA VAL A 124 -1.51 5.59 -0.45
C VAL A 124 -1.44 5.36 -1.95
N LEU A 125 -2.19 4.38 -2.46
CA LEU A 125 -2.25 4.07 -3.90
C LEU A 125 -2.80 5.24 -4.72
N GLN A 126 -3.84 5.93 -4.26
CA GLN A 126 -4.42 7.10 -4.95
C GLN A 126 -3.42 8.25 -5.08
N ASN A 127 -2.61 8.46 -4.04
CA ASN A 127 -1.74 9.62 -3.90
C ASN A 127 -0.30 9.35 -4.33
N SER A 128 0.07 8.13 -4.69
CA SER A 128 1.44 7.75 -5.05
C SER A 128 1.56 7.47 -6.54
N LYS A 129 2.52 8.14 -7.18
CA LYS A 129 2.87 7.94 -8.59
C LYS A 129 4.39 7.85 -8.70
N HIS A 130 4.90 6.64 -8.90
CA HIS A 130 6.33 6.40 -9.05
C HIS A 130 6.53 5.22 -10.00
N PRO A 131 7.59 5.20 -10.85
CA PRO A 131 7.80 4.14 -11.84
C PRO A 131 7.91 2.73 -11.24
N PHE A 132 8.34 2.61 -9.98
CA PHE A 132 8.55 1.33 -9.30
C PHE A 132 7.50 1.01 -8.23
N LEU A 133 6.43 1.79 -8.15
CA LEU A 133 5.22 1.46 -7.37
C LEU A 133 4.11 1.01 -8.30
N THR A 134 3.31 0.05 -7.85
CA THR A 134 2.12 -0.39 -8.60
C THR A 134 1.10 0.74 -8.67
N GLY A 135 0.74 1.15 -9.90
CA GLY A 135 -0.21 2.22 -10.14
C GLY A 135 -1.66 1.79 -9.94
N LEU A 136 -2.45 2.62 -9.25
CA LEU A 136 -3.90 2.45 -9.13
C LEU A 136 -4.61 3.14 -10.30
N LYS A 137 -5.41 2.40 -11.05
CA LYS A 137 -6.25 2.95 -12.11
C LYS A 137 -7.63 3.34 -11.60
N TYR A 138 -8.27 2.43 -10.87
CA TYR A 138 -9.58 2.64 -10.26
C TYR A 138 -9.63 1.98 -8.88
N SER A 139 -10.40 2.57 -7.96
CA SER A 139 -10.98 1.85 -6.85
C SER A 139 -12.48 2.12 -6.79
N PHE A 140 -13.27 1.10 -6.55
CA PHE A 140 -14.72 1.21 -6.43
C PHE A 140 -15.27 0.13 -5.49
N GLN A 141 -16.49 0.33 -5.03
CA GLN A 141 -17.14 -0.62 -4.15
C GLN A 141 -18.49 -1.05 -4.70
N THR A 142 -18.81 -2.32 -4.46
CA THR A 142 -20.16 -2.87 -4.60
C THR A 142 -20.81 -2.95 -3.21
N HIS A 143 -22.00 -3.53 -3.15
CA HIS A 143 -22.68 -3.78 -1.88
C HIS A 143 -21.81 -4.61 -0.91
N ASP A 144 -21.14 -5.66 -1.38
CA ASP A 144 -20.41 -6.66 -0.58
C ASP A 144 -18.88 -6.66 -0.80
N ARG A 145 -18.37 -5.87 -1.77
CA ARG A 145 -16.97 -5.94 -2.21
C ARG A 145 -16.30 -4.58 -2.27
N LEU A 146 -14.96 -4.59 -2.07
CA LEU A 146 -14.06 -3.51 -2.40
C LEU A 146 -13.16 -3.97 -3.55
N CYS A 147 -13.02 -3.14 -4.58
CA CYS A 147 -12.28 -3.47 -5.80
C CYS A 147 -11.19 -2.43 -6.04
N PHE A 148 -9.94 -2.91 -6.20
CA PHE A 148 -8.79 -2.12 -6.65
C PHE A 148 -8.41 -2.61 -8.05
N VAL A 149 -8.40 -1.74 -9.03
CA VAL A 149 -7.93 -2.03 -10.39
C VAL A 149 -6.56 -1.40 -10.56
N MET A 150 -5.55 -2.24 -10.59
CA MET A 150 -4.14 -1.83 -10.55
C MET A 150 -3.41 -2.24 -11.82
N GLU A 151 -2.28 -1.60 -12.05
CA GLU A 151 -1.32 -2.01 -13.06
C GLU A 151 -0.99 -3.52 -12.93
N TYR A 152 -0.96 -4.22 -14.05
CA TYR A 152 -0.63 -5.63 -14.10
C TYR A 152 0.85 -5.81 -14.40
N ALA A 153 1.60 -6.32 -13.43
CA ALA A 153 3.01 -6.68 -13.54
C ALA A 153 3.12 -8.20 -13.80
N ASN A 154 3.41 -8.57 -15.04
CA ASN A 154 3.37 -9.97 -15.48
C ASN A 154 4.71 -10.69 -15.49
N GLY A 155 5.77 -10.04 -14.99
CA GLY A 155 7.10 -10.64 -14.89
C GLY A 155 7.30 -11.58 -13.69
N GLY A 156 6.27 -11.70 -12.80
CA GLY A 156 6.28 -12.55 -11.62
C GLY A 156 6.94 -11.92 -10.39
N GLU A 157 6.81 -12.59 -9.26
CA GLU A 157 7.44 -12.20 -8.00
C GLU A 157 8.95 -12.38 -8.05
N LEU A 158 9.69 -11.47 -7.41
CA LEU A 158 11.14 -11.60 -7.29
C LEU A 158 11.54 -12.85 -6.49
N PHE A 159 10.70 -13.25 -5.53
CA PHE A 159 10.82 -14.51 -4.81
C PHE A 159 10.84 -15.73 -5.74
N PHE A 160 9.95 -15.80 -6.74
CA PHE A 160 9.91 -16.88 -7.72
C PHE A 160 11.23 -17.00 -8.48
N HIS A 161 11.76 -15.88 -8.96
CA HIS A 161 13.01 -15.84 -9.71
C HIS A 161 14.21 -16.23 -8.85
N LEU A 162 14.28 -15.73 -7.60
CA LEU A 162 15.36 -16.09 -6.68
C LEU A 162 15.32 -17.57 -6.30
N SER A 163 14.14 -18.13 -6.06
CA SER A 163 13.96 -19.55 -5.75
C SER A 163 14.48 -20.47 -6.86
N ARG A 164 14.30 -20.05 -8.14
CA ARG A 164 14.81 -20.76 -9.30
C ARG A 164 16.33 -20.59 -9.48
N ASP A 165 16.81 -19.34 -9.40
CA ASP A 165 18.21 -18.97 -9.71
C ASP A 165 19.13 -19.18 -8.49
N ARG A 166 18.57 -19.38 -7.28
CA ARG A 166 19.21 -19.60 -5.97
C ARG A 166 19.90 -18.38 -5.41
N VAL A 167 20.65 -17.63 -6.19
CA VAL A 167 21.39 -16.43 -5.81
C VAL A 167 21.43 -15.51 -7.03
N PHE A 168 21.26 -14.22 -6.80
CA PHE A 168 21.50 -13.22 -7.82
C PHE A 168 22.95 -12.70 -7.75
N SER A 169 23.50 -12.29 -8.88
CA SER A 169 24.77 -11.55 -8.91
C SER A 169 24.61 -10.22 -8.18
N GLU A 170 25.73 -9.70 -7.68
CA GLU A 170 25.73 -8.39 -7.02
C GLU A 170 25.26 -7.26 -7.94
N ASP A 171 25.56 -7.33 -9.24
CA ASP A 171 25.07 -6.35 -10.23
C ASP A 171 23.55 -6.41 -10.40
N ARG A 172 22.98 -7.63 -10.41
CA ARG A 172 21.52 -7.80 -10.47
C ARG A 172 20.84 -7.31 -9.18
N ALA A 173 21.42 -7.64 -8.04
CA ALA A 173 20.91 -7.16 -6.75
C ALA A 173 21.05 -5.62 -6.62
N ARG A 174 22.13 -5.04 -7.15
CA ARG A 174 22.35 -3.58 -7.19
C ARG A 174 21.27 -2.89 -8.03
N PHE A 175 20.94 -3.43 -9.19
CA PHE A 175 19.89 -2.90 -10.05
C PHE A 175 18.53 -2.87 -9.33
N TYR A 176 18.10 -4.00 -8.77
CA TYR A 176 16.83 -4.04 -8.03
C TYR A 176 16.88 -3.18 -6.76
N GLY A 177 17.99 -3.22 -6.04
CA GLY A 177 18.20 -2.38 -4.85
C GLY A 177 18.08 -0.89 -5.15
N ALA A 178 18.65 -0.43 -6.28
CA ALA A 178 18.53 0.97 -6.69
C ALA A 178 17.09 1.37 -6.99
N GLU A 179 16.32 0.52 -7.67
CA GLU A 179 14.90 0.78 -7.95
C GLU A 179 14.06 0.81 -6.66
N ILE A 180 14.33 -0.11 -5.72
CA ILE A 180 13.66 -0.13 -4.41
C ILE A 180 13.99 1.12 -3.60
N VAL A 181 15.27 1.51 -3.53
CA VAL A 181 15.70 2.74 -2.83
C VAL A 181 15.01 3.96 -3.42
N SER A 182 14.94 4.08 -4.76
CA SER A 182 14.24 5.19 -5.43
C SER A 182 12.75 5.25 -5.04
N ALA A 183 12.07 4.09 -4.95
CA ALA A 183 10.67 4.02 -4.57
C ALA A 183 10.43 4.38 -3.09
N LEU A 184 11.28 3.88 -2.19
CA LEU A 184 11.19 4.18 -0.75
C LEU A 184 11.54 5.65 -0.46
N ASP A 185 12.54 6.22 -1.14
CA ASP A 185 12.86 7.65 -1.05
C ASP A 185 11.63 8.51 -1.38
N TYR A 186 10.94 8.20 -2.48
CA TYR A 186 9.70 8.88 -2.85
C TYR A 186 8.59 8.73 -1.77
N LEU A 187 8.39 7.52 -1.25
CA LEU A 187 7.39 7.30 -0.20
C LEU A 187 7.72 8.09 1.07
N HIS A 188 8.99 8.09 1.49
CA HIS A 188 9.43 8.78 2.71
C HIS A 188 9.42 10.29 2.55
N SER A 189 10.04 10.83 1.48
CA SER A 189 10.30 12.27 1.34
C SER A 189 9.11 13.05 0.78
N GLU A 190 8.37 12.48 -0.20
CA GLU A 190 7.29 13.20 -0.86
C GLU A 190 5.90 12.83 -0.31
N ARG A 191 5.73 11.59 0.18
CA ARG A 191 4.43 11.11 0.65
C ARG A 191 4.32 11.01 2.17
N ASN A 192 5.45 11.08 2.91
CA ASN A 192 5.54 10.86 4.35
C ASN A 192 4.92 9.52 4.76
N VAL A 193 5.21 8.47 3.99
CA VAL A 193 4.69 7.12 4.14
C VAL A 193 5.84 6.17 4.44
N VAL A 194 5.70 5.35 5.47
CA VAL A 194 6.56 4.19 5.75
C VAL A 194 5.86 2.94 5.24
N TYR A 195 6.57 2.13 4.45
CA TYR A 195 6.00 0.98 3.73
C TYR A 195 5.77 -0.23 4.64
N ARG A 196 6.73 -0.60 5.49
CA ARG A 196 6.69 -1.60 6.57
C ARG A 196 6.56 -3.08 6.18
N ASP A 197 6.35 -3.43 4.92
CA ASP A 197 6.19 -4.82 4.46
C ASP A 197 7.07 -5.17 3.27
N LEU A 198 8.33 -4.68 3.29
CA LEU A 198 9.29 -4.97 2.23
C LEU A 198 9.77 -6.43 2.35
N LYS A 199 9.42 -7.23 1.33
CA LYS A 199 9.78 -8.64 1.18
C LYS A 199 9.76 -9.03 -0.28
N LEU A 200 10.41 -10.14 -0.63
CA LEU A 200 10.55 -10.57 -2.04
C LEU A 200 9.20 -10.87 -2.73
N GLU A 201 8.20 -11.30 -1.98
CA GLU A 201 6.84 -11.59 -2.46
C GLU A 201 6.09 -10.32 -2.88
N ASN A 202 6.41 -9.17 -2.25
CA ASN A 202 5.81 -7.88 -2.57
C ASN A 202 6.57 -7.11 -3.66
N LEU A 203 7.62 -7.71 -4.23
CA LEU A 203 8.40 -7.17 -5.32
C LEU A 203 8.09 -7.95 -6.60
N MET A 204 7.27 -7.35 -7.46
CA MET A 204 6.95 -7.91 -8.78
C MET A 204 7.92 -7.36 -9.84
N LEU A 205 8.04 -8.07 -10.95
CA LEU A 205 8.69 -7.55 -12.15
C LEU A 205 7.64 -7.19 -13.21
N ASP A 206 7.83 -6.06 -13.87
CA ASP A 206 7.08 -5.75 -15.08
C ASP A 206 7.63 -6.58 -16.27
N LYS A 207 6.97 -6.46 -17.44
CA LYS A 207 7.36 -7.20 -18.66
C LYS A 207 8.80 -6.92 -19.13
N ASP A 208 9.36 -5.79 -18.75
CA ASP A 208 10.70 -5.36 -19.15
C ASP A 208 11.77 -5.72 -18.12
N GLY A 209 11.38 -6.12 -16.92
CA GLY A 209 12.27 -6.55 -15.84
C GLY A 209 12.54 -5.48 -14.76
N HIS A 210 11.75 -4.42 -14.74
CA HIS A 210 11.78 -3.40 -13.68
C HIS A 210 10.89 -3.81 -12.50
N ILE A 211 11.26 -3.33 -11.29
CA ILE A 211 10.52 -3.57 -10.05
C ILE A 211 9.17 -2.85 -10.05
N LYS A 212 8.16 -3.51 -9.49
CA LYS A 212 6.88 -2.97 -9.07
C LYS A 212 6.61 -3.40 -7.65
N ILE A 213 6.69 -2.47 -6.69
CA ILE A 213 6.31 -2.72 -5.29
C ILE A 213 4.79 -2.78 -5.23
N THR A 214 4.28 -3.84 -4.59
CA THR A 214 2.84 -4.11 -4.44
C THR A 214 2.47 -4.14 -2.96
N ASP A 215 1.20 -4.28 -2.65
CA ASP A 215 0.63 -4.46 -1.31
C ASP A 215 1.00 -3.34 -0.31
N PHE A 216 0.15 -2.32 -0.25
CA PHE A 216 0.32 -1.15 0.61
C PHE A 216 -0.55 -1.23 1.89
N GLY A 217 -1.07 -2.42 2.22
CA GLY A 217 -1.98 -2.62 3.35
C GLY A 217 -1.36 -2.31 4.72
N LEU A 218 -0.04 -2.42 4.86
CA LEU A 218 0.67 -2.12 6.11
C LEU A 218 1.31 -0.72 6.13
N CYS A 219 1.12 0.11 5.11
CA CYS A 219 1.68 1.45 5.06
C CYS A 219 1.15 2.36 6.18
N LYS A 220 2.01 3.24 6.68
CA LYS A 220 1.65 4.28 7.63
C LYS A 220 1.91 5.67 7.05
N GLU A 221 0.85 6.47 7.00
CA GLU A 221 0.89 7.85 6.50
C GLU A 221 1.23 8.86 7.61
N GLY A 222 1.69 10.05 7.21
CA GLY A 222 1.94 11.17 8.12
C GLY A 222 3.18 11.03 8.99
N ILE A 223 4.14 10.18 8.61
CA ILE A 223 5.40 9.98 9.30
C ILE A 223 6.44 10.95 8.75
N THR A 224 6.54 12.12 9.35
CA THR A 224 7.57 13.13 9.10
C THR A 224 8.85 12.82 9.88
N ASP A 225 9.91 13.60 9.67
CA ASP A 225 11.18 13.45 10.40
C ASP A 225 10.96 13.42 11.92
N GLY A 226 11.50 12.38 12.56
CA GLY A 226 11.37 12.16 14.01
C GLY A 226 10.02 11.66 14.50
N ALA A 227 9.03 11.49 13.62
CA ALA A 227 7.77 10.85 13.99
C ALA A 227 7.94 9.33 14.16
N THR A 228 7.27 8.75 15.15
CA THR A 228 7.35 7.35 15.52
C THR A 228 5.98 6.69 15.60
N MET A 229 5.96 5.36 15.56
CA MET A 229 4.77 4.51 15.64
C MET A 229 5.03 3.27 16.50
N LYS A 230 3.96 2.61 16.98
CA LYS A 230 4.02 1.43 17.88
C LYS A 230 3.31 0.19 17.37
N THR A 231 2.82 0.18 16.15
CA THR A 231 2.03 -0.94 15.64
C THR A 231 2.90 -2.14 15.31
N PHE A 232 2.72 -3.26 16.00
CA PHE A 232 3.38 -4.53 15.66
C PHE A 232 2.73 -5.13 14.40
N CYS A 233 3.43 -5.10 13.28
CA CYS A 233 2.96 -5.63 12.00
C CYS A 233 4.12 -5.95 11.06
N GLY A 234 3.89 -6.82 10.10
CA GLY A 234 4.87 -7.26 9.10
C GLY A 234 5.05 -8.78 9.09
N THR A 235 5.91 -9.24 8.19
CA THR A 235 6.29 -10.65 8.05
C THR A 235 7.43 -10.95 9.02
N PRO A 236 7.34 -12.00 9.89
CA PRO A 236 8.27 -12.22 11.00
C PRO A 236 9.75 -12.15 10.64
N GLU A 237 10.16 -12.74 9.51
CA GLU A 237 11.56 -12.82 9.07
C GLU A 237 12.14 -11.47 8.64
N TYR A 238 11.28 -10.49 8.35
CA TYR A 238 11.65 -9.14 7.86
C TYR A 238 11.49 -8.06 8.93
N LEU A 239 10.99 -8.42 10.13
CA LEU A 239 10.79 -7.45 11.20
C LEU A 239 12.10 -6.87 11.72
N ALA A 240 12.14 -5.54 11.87
CA ALA A 240 13.27 -4.85 12.46
C ALA A 240 13.35 -5.06 13.99
N PRO A 241 14.55 -5.04 14.59
CA PRO A 241 14.72 -5.22 16.04
C PRO A 241 13.84 -4.30 16.89
N GLU A 242 13.77 -3.02 16.56
CA GLU A 242 12.99 -2.03 17.29
C GLU A 242 11.47 -2.29 17.26
N VAL A 243 10.97 -2.99 16.22
CA VAL A 243 9.57 -3.44 16.16
C VAL A 243 9.34 -4.61 17.12
N LEU A 244 10.30 -5.54 17.24
CA LEU A 244 10.24 -6.70 18.14
C LEU A 244 10.36 -6.31 19.61
N GLU A 245 11.08 -5.22 19.91
CA GLU A 245 11.26 -4.69 21.27
C GLU A 245 10.09 -3.82 21.74
N ASP A 246 9.02 -3.69 20.93
CA ASP A 246 7.87 -2.82 21.18
C ASP A 246 8.27 -1.34 21.39
N ASN A 247 9.40 -0.95 20.80
CA ASN A 247 9.88 0.43 20.82
C ASN A 247 9.12 1.28 19.79
N ASP A 248 9.12 2.59 20.02
CA ASP A 248 8.70 3.53 18.99
C ASP A 248 9.66 3.44 17.79
N TYR A 249 9.13 3.25 16.60
CA TYR A 249 9.94 3.11 15.40
C TYR A 249 9.49 4.08 14.28
N GLY A 250 10.38 4.37 13.35
CA GLY A 250 10.16 5.28 12.23
C GLY A 250 10.49 4.65 10.87
N ARG A 251 10.81 5.50 9.89
CA ARG A 251 11.09 5.09 8.51
C ARG A 251 12.31 4.17 8.35
N ALA A 252 13.23 4.15 9.32
CA ALA A 252 14.41 3.26 9.30
C ALA A 252 14.07 1.78 9.25
N VAL A 253 12.84 1.36 9.59
CA VAL A 253 12.39 -0.04 9.45
C VAL A 253 12.38 -0.49 7.99
N ASP A 254 12.12 0.41 7.03
CA ASP A 254 12.15 0.09 5.60
C ASP A 254 13.58 -0.18 5.11
N TRP A 255 14.58 0.48 5.72
CA TRP A 255 16.00 0.23 5.40
C TRP A 255 16.51 -1.09 5.99
N TRP A 256 16.00 -1.51 7.15
CA TRP A 256 16.20 -2.87 7.64
C TRP A 256 15.59 -3.89 6.66
N GLY A 257 14.34 -3.70 6.25
CA GLY A 257 13.68 -4.53 5.24
C GLY A 257 14.47 -4.61 3.92
N LEU A 258 15.01 -3.49 3.44
CA LEU A 258 15.91 -3.46 2.29
C LEU A 258 17.16 -4.32 2.54
N GLY A 259 17.74 -4.24 3.74
CA GLY A 259 18.89 -5.05 4.13
C GLY A 259 18.58 -6.55 4.08
N VAL A 260 17.42 -6.97 4.58
CA VAL A 260 16.99 -8.39 4.54
C VAL A 260 16.79 -8.85 3.09
N VAL A 261 16.08 -8.08 2.27
CA VAL A 261 15.84 -8.39 0.84
C VAL A 261 17.15 -8.45 0.04
N MET A 262 18.04 -7.48 0.23
CA MET A 262 19.35 -7.46 -0.44
C MET A 262 20.23 -8.63 0.00
N TYR A 263 20.22 -8.95 1.29
CA TYR A 263 20.92 -10.13 1.82
C TYR A 263 20.39 -11.41 1.17
N GLU A 264 19.07 -11.57 1.12
CA GLU A 264 18.44 -12.75 0.53
C GLU A 264 18.77 -12.89 -0.95
N MET A 265 18.74 -11.81 -1.72
CA MET A 265 19.14 -11.80 -3.13
C MET A 265 20.59 -12.24 -3.35
N MET A 266 21.53 -11.72 -2.57
CA MET A 266 22.97 -11.95 -2.77
C MET A 266 23.53 -13.18 -2.04
N CYS A 267 22.82 -13.67 -0.99
CA CYS A 267 23.27 -14.82 -0.20
C CYS A 267 22.39 -16.07 -0.41
N GLY A 268 21.24 -15.95 -1.07
CA GLY A 268 20.30 -17.05 -1.37
C GLY A 268 19.56 -17.60 -0.15
N ARG A 269 19.57 -16.87 0.95
CA ARG A 269 18.90 -17.23 2.21
C ARG A 269 18.64 -15.98 3.04
N LEU A 270 17.69 -16.07 3.95
CA LEU A 270 17.44 -15.03 4.96
C LEU A 270 18.64 -14.84 5.91
N PRO A 271 18.91 -13.63 6.40
CA PRO A 271 19.97 -13.39 7.39
C PRO A 271 19.68 -14.08 8.73
N PHE A 272 18.40 -14.14 9.12
CA PHE A 272 17.90 -14.81 10.31
C PHE A 272 16.71 -15.68 9.93
N TYR A 273 16.71 -16.93 10.37
CA TYR A 273 15.62 -17.85 10.09
C TYR A 273 15.49 -18.91 11.20
N ASN A 274 14.28 -19.12 11.65
CA ASN A 274 13.88 -20.25 12.48
C ASN A 274 12.38 -20.52 12.25
N GLN A 275 11.96 -21.79 12.36
CA GLN A 275 10.53 -22.15 12.29
C GLN A 275 9.76 -21.69 13.54
N ASP A 276 10.45 -21.62 14.68
CA ASP A 276 9.94 -21.09 15.93
C ASP A 276 10.15 -19.57 15.93
N HIS A 277 9.06 -18.82 16.00
CA HIS A 277 9.09 -17.35 15.94
C HIS A 277 9.78 -16.74 17.18
N GLU A 278 9.65 -17.32 18.37
CA GLU A 278 10.35 -16.82 19.57
C GLU A 278 11.85 -16.91 19.35
N ARG A 279 12.32 -18.06 18.85
CA ARG A 279 13.73 -18.24 18.52
C ARG A 279 14.19 -17.37 17.36
N LEU A 280 13.35 -17.17 16.35
CA LEU A 280 13.64 -16.24 15.24
C LEU A 280 13.84 -14.82 15.76
N PHE A 281 12.98 -14.35 16.67
CA PHE A 281 13.08 -13.01 17.24
C PHE A 281 14.35 -12.86 18.11
N GLU A 282 14.73 -13.87 18.88
CA GLU A 282 16.02 -13.87 19.57
C GLU A 282 17.21 -13.74 18.60
N LEU A 283 17.18 -14.47 17.46
CA LEU A 283 18.22 -14.36 16.43
C LEU A 283 18.28 -12.94 15.84
N ILE A 284 17.13 -12.34 15.52
CA ILE A 284 17.07 -10.97 14.99
C ILE A 284 17.63 -9.96 16.00
N LEU A 285 17.33 -10.12 17.28
CA LEU A 285 17.77 -9.22 18.34
C LEU A 285 19.24 -9.37 18.73
N MET A 286 19.75 -10.61 18.79
CA MET A 286 21.02 -10.90 19.47
C MET A 286 22.14 -11.39 18.55
N GLU A 287 21.82 -12.12 17.48
CA GLU A 287 22.85 -12.75 16.65
C GLU A 287 23.50 -11.79 15.66
N ASP A 288 24.81 -11.95 15.47
CA ASP A 288 25.56 -11.26 14.43
C ASP A 288 25.28 -11.85 13.04
N ILE A 289 25.32 -10.99 12.02
CA ILE A 289 25.09 -11.39 10.63
C ILE A 289 26.31 -12.16 10.11
N ARG A 290 26.04 -13.29 9.47
CA ARG A 290 27.07 -14.14 8.84
C ARG A 290 27.06 -13.96 7.34
N PHE A 291 28.18 -13.52 6.77
CA PHE A 291 28.33 -13.32 5.33
C PHE A 291 29.04 -14.50 4.66
N PRO A 292 28.63 -14.91 3.44
CA PRO A 292 29.43 -15.78 2.60
C PRO A 292 30.80 -15.18 2.29
N ARG A 293 31.82 -16.02 2.13
CA ARG A 293 33.16 -15.56 1.76
C ARG A 293 33.24 -14.95 0.36
N THR A 294 32.33 -15.34 -0.50
CA THR A 294 32.23 -14.91 -1.91
C THR A 294 31.70 -13.50 -2.09
N LEU A 295 31.06 -12.93 -1.06
CA LEU A 295 30.45 -11.60 -1.13
C LEU A 295 31.54 -10.52 -1.14
N ALA A 296 31.44 -9.56 -2.06
CA ALA A 296 32.39 -8.45 -2.18
C ALA A 296 32.39 -7.53 -0.94
N PRO A 297 33.50 -6.80 -0.68
CA PRO A 297 33.59 -5.91 0.48
C PRO A 297 32.52 -4.83 0.52
N ASP A 298 32.17 -4.24 -0.64
CA ASP A 298 31.18 -3.16 -0.72
C ASP A 298 29.75 -3.70 -0.46
N ALA A 299 29.44 -4.90 -0.94
CA ALA A 299 28.18 -5.57 -0.61
C ALA A 299 28.07 -5.90 0.89
N LYS A 300 29.15 -6.42 1.50
CA LYS A 300 29.21 -6.65 2.95
C LYS A 300 29.04 -5.35 3.74
N SER A 301 29.67 -4.27 3.29
CA SER A 301 29.57 -2.95 3.91
C SER A 301 28.13 -2.45 3.89
N LEU A 302 27.47 -2.50 2.72
CA LEU A 302 26.06 -2.11 2.57
C LEU A 302 25.16 -2.91 3.52
N LEU A 303 25.24 -4.23 3.47
CA LEU A 303 24.39 -5.11 4.28
C LEU A 303 24.64 -4.92 5.79
N SER A 304 25.91 -4.75 6.19
CA SER A 304 26.27 -4.45 7.59
C SER A 304 25.73 -3.11 8.05
N GLY A 305 25.64 -2.12 7.15
CA GLY A 305 25.05 -0.82 7.43
C GLY A 305 23.53 -0.87 7.56
N LEU A 306 22.85 -1.52 6.59
CA LEU A 306 21.39 -1.64 6.58
C LEU A 306 20.85 -2.54 7.71
N LEU A 307 21.60 -3.57 8.11
CA LEU A 307 21.21 -4.52 9.15
C LEU A 307 21.82 -4.18 10.52
N LYS A 308 22.10 -2.92 10.79
CA LYS A 308 22.37 -2.44 12.16
C LYS A 308 21.11 -2.57 13.00
N LYS A 309 21.26 -3.18 14.19
CA LYS A 309 20.13 -3.41 15.10
C LYS A 309 19.59 -2.09 15.66
N ASP A 310 20.50 -1.19 16.06
CA ASP A 310 20.15 0.18 16.45
C ASP A 310 19.73 1.00 15.21
N PRO A 311 18.46 1.45 15.13
CA PRO A 311 17.97 2.22 13.99
C PRO A 311 18.70 3.54 13.79
N GLN A 312 19.28 4.14 14.85
CA GLN A 312 20.05 5.38 14.74
C GLN A 312 21.46 5.17 14.15
N GLN A 313 21.99 3.95 14.26
CA GLN A 313 23.27 3.56 13.66
C GLN A 313 23.09 2.89 12.28
N ARG A 314 21.85 2.61 11.91
CA ARG A 314 21.50 1.99 10.63
C ARG A 314 21.72 2.95 9.48
N LEU A 315 22.27 2.46 8.38
CA LEU A 315 22.40 3.22 7.14
C LEU A 315 21.01 3.67 6.66
N GLY A 316 20.82 4.97 6.47
CA GLY A 316 19.52 5.59 6.19
C GLY A 316 18.69 5.89 7.46
N GLY A 317 19.17 5.57 8.66
CA GLY A 317 18.48 5.85 9.92
C GLY A 317 18.58 7.31 10.39
N GLY A 318 19.49 8.09 9.80
CA GLY A 318 19.67 9.50 10.09
C GLY A 318 18.72 10.42 9.29
N PRO A 319 18.90 11.75 9.44
CA PRO A 319 18.06 12.75 8.76
C PRO A 319 18.21 12.74 7.23
N ASP A 320 19.34 12.27 6.71
CA ASP A 320 19.59 12.17 5.27
C ASP A 320 18.90 10.99 4.60
N ASP A 321 18.34 10.05 5.38
CA ASP A 321 17.50 8.95 4.95
C ASP A 321 18.06 8.20 3.73
N ALA A 322 17.31 8.08 2.65
CA ALA A 322 17.72 7.41 1.41
C ALA A 322 19.04 7.94 0.83
N LYS A 323 19.38 9.21 1.05
CA LYS A 323 20.60 9.83 0.49
C LYS A 323 21.88 9.17 1.00
N GLU A 324 21.91 8.73 2.27
CA GLU A 324 23.03 7.97 2.81
C GLU A 324 23.25 6.66 2.03
N ILE A 325 22.17 5.97 1.70
CA ILE A 325 22.21 4.71 0.95
C ILE A 325 22.63 4.96 -0.47
N MET A 326 22.08 5.99 -1.11
CA MET A 326 22.39 6.38 -2.48
C MET A 326 23.89 6.74 -2.66
N GLN A 327 24.54 7.25 -1.63
CA GLN A 327 25.96 7.62 -1.63
C GLN A 327 26.88 6.46 -1.23
N HIS A 328 26.34 5.32 -0.80
CA HIS A 328 27.16 4.19 -0.40
C HIS A 328 27.94 3.60 -1.58
N LYS A 329 29.18 3.15 -1.34
CA LYS A 329 30.10 2.62 -2.37
C LYS A 329 29.51 1.51 -3.23
N PHE A 330 28.61 0.69 -2.69
CA PHE A 330 27.92 -0.35 -3.43
C PHE A 330 27.12 0.19 -4.64
N PHE A 331 26.64 1.42 -4.56
CA PHE A 331 25.89 2.09 -5.64
C PHE A 331 26.78 3.05 -6.47
N THR A 332 28.09 2.96 -6.35
CA THR A 332 28.99 3.76 -7.20
C THR A 332 28.71 3.55 -8.68
N GLY A 333 28.57 4.66 -9.43
CA GLY A 333 28.27 4.64 -10.86
C GLY A 333 26.76 4.61 -11.19
N ILE A 334 25.89 4.50 -10.20
CA ILE A 334 24.44 4.63 -10.39
C ILE A 334 24.09 6.12 -10.50
N VAL A 335 23.48 6.51 -11.61
CA VAL A 335 22.85 7.82 -11.81
C VAL A 335 21.39 7.70 -11.43
N TRP A 336 21.01 8.26 -10.30
CA TRP A 336 19.67 8.06 -9.71
C TRP A 336 18.53 8.61 -10.57
N GLN A 337 18.76 9.67 -11.33
CA GLN A 337 17.82 10.18 -12.32
C GLN A 337 17.55 9.14 -13.44
N ASP A 338 18.60 8.46 -13.90
CA ASP A 338 18.49 7.40 -14.92
C ASP A 338 17.76 6.16 -14.37
N VAL A 339 17.90 5.87 -13.06
CA VAL A 339 17.07 4.85 -12.39
C VAL A 339 15.59 5.23 -12.46
N TYR A 340 15.26 6.44 -11.98
CA TYR A 340 13.87 6.93 -11.97
C TYR A 340 13.24 6.93 -13.38
N GLU A 341 14.00 7.37 -14.38
CA GLU A 341 13.56 7.42 -15.78
C GLU A 341 13.60 6.07 -16.51
N LYS A 342 13.92 4.96 -15.80
CA LYS A 342 14.05 3.60 -16.38
C LYS A 342 15.05 3.50 -17.54
N LYS A 343 16.11 4.31 -17.54
CA LYS A 343 17.15 4.28 -18.58
C LYS A 343 18.16 3.15 -18.40
N LEU A 344 18.27 2.60 -17.20
CA LEU A 344 19.12 1.45 -16.95
C LEU A 344 18.51 0.20 -17.59
N VAL A 345 19.35 -0.59 -18.25
CA VAL A 345 18.92 -1.86 -18.87
C VAL A 345 18.76 -2.91 -17.77
N PRO A 346 17.57 -3.50 -17.61
CA PRO A 346 17.36 -4.59 -16.64
C PRO A 346 18.30 -5.78 -16.91
N PRO A 347 18.95 -6.32 -15.88
CA PRO A 347 19.87 -7.46 -16.03
C PRO A 347 19.14 -8.77 -16.33
N PHE A 348 17.84 -8.80 -16.16
CA PHE A 348 16.97 -9.92 -16.48
C PHE A 348 15.66 -9.39 -17.06
N LYS A 349 15.28 -9.92 -18.21
CA LYS A 349 13.98 -9.65 -18.84
C LYS A 349 13.10 -10.90 -18.74
N PRO A 350 11.92 -10.81 -18.09
CA PRO A 350 10.97 -11.92 -18.05
C PRO A 350 10.55 -12.37 -19.45
N GLN A 351 10.43 -13.67 -19.64
CA GLN A 351 10.02 -14.23 -20.93
C GLN A 351 8.50 -14.35 -21.00
N VAL A 352 7.83 -13.23 -21.18
CA VAL A 352 6.37 -13.19 -21.38
C VAL A 352 6.06 -13.12 -22.86
N SER A 353 5.13 -13.96 -23.32
CA SER A 353 4.75 -14.08 -24.74
C SER A 353 3.63 -13.13 -25.15
N SER A 354 2.86 -12.64 -24.18
CA SER A 354 1.73 -11.72 -24.39
C SER A 354 1.40 -10.97 -23.11
N GLU A 355 0.58 -9.93 -23.23
CA GLU A 355 0.06 -9.20 -22.07
C GLU A 355 -0.83 -10.04 -21.15
N THR A 356 -1.33 -11.19 -21.63
CA THR A 356 -2.14 -12.15 -20.85
C THR A 356 -1.35 -13.36 -20.38
N ASP A 357 -0.04 -13.38 -20.62
CA ASP A 357 0.81 -14.48 -20.18
C ASP A 357 0.92 -14.49 -18.64
N THR A 358 0.57 -15.62 -18.04
CA THR A 358 0.55 -15.82 -16.59
C THR A 358 1.53 -16.91 -16.14
N ARG A 359 2.57 -17.23 -16.95
CA ARG A 359 3.54 -18.31 -16.66
C ARG A 359 4.30 -18.16 -15.35
N TYR A 360 4.39 -16.96 -14.81
CA TYR A 360 5.05 -16.66 -13.53
C TYR A 360 4.09 -16.60 -12.33
N PHE A 361 2.83 -16.96 -12.54
CA PHE A 361 1.82 -17.12 -11.50
C PHE A 361 1.54 -18.59 -11.29
N ASP A 362 1.19 -18.97 -10.05
CA ASP A 362 0.95 -20.36 -9.70
C ASP A 362 -0.21 -20.97 -10.53
N GLU A 363 0.06 -22.15 -11.13
CA GLU A 363 -0.93 -22.90 -11.91
C GLU A 363 -2.13 -23.35 -11.06
N GLU A 364 -1.94 -23.50 -9.74
CA GLU A 364 -3.04 -23.77 -8.82
C GLU A 364 -4.13 -22.70 -8.90
N PHE A 365 -3.76 -21.43 -9.12
CA PHE A 365 -4.69 -20.34 -9.30
C PHE A 365 -5.09 -20.15 -10.77
N THR A 366 -4.12 -20.05 -11.66
CA THR A 366 -4.37 -19.69 -13.07
C THR A 366 -5.14 -20.76 -13.85
N GLY A 367 -5.16 -22.00 -13.38
CA GLY A 367 -5.96 -23.11 -13.91
C GLY A 367 -7.40 -23.16 -13.39
N GLN A 368 -7.75 -22.36 -12.37
CA GLN A 368 -9.10 -22.37 -11.81
C GLN A 368 -10.09 -21.59 -12.67
N THR A 369 -11.33 -22.07 -12.72
CA THR A 369 -12.45 -21.30 -13.28
C THR A 369 -12.74 -20.10 -12.38
N ILE A 370 -12.86 -18.93 -13.00
CA ILE A 370 -13.20 -17.70 -12.27
C ILE A 370 -14.68 -17.79 -11.88
N THR A 371 -14.95 -18.09 -10.62
CA THR A 371 -16.27 -17.91 -10.03
C THR A 371 -16.31 -16.60 -9.28
N ILE A 372 -16.85 -15.55 -9.92
CA ILE A 372 -17.33 -14.39 -9.18
C ILE A 372 -18.75 -14.79 -8.78
N THR A 373 -18.93 -15.16 -7.52
CA THR A 373 -20.28 -15.41 -6.99
C THR A 373 -21.06 -14.12 -7.22
N PRO A 374 -22.17 -14.11 -8.00
CA PRO A 374 -23.04 -12.95 -8.05
C PRO A 374 -23.40 -12.53 -6.64
N PRO A 375 -23.69 -11.26 -6.35
CA PRO A 375 -24.29 -10.87 -5.07
C PRO A 375 -25.51 -11.79 -4.89
N GLY A 376 -25.50 -12.57 -3.78
CA GLY A 376 -26.29 -13.79 -3.68
C GLY A 376 -27.77 -13.59 -3.96
N GLN A 377 -28.29 -14.44 -4.81
CA GLN A 377 -29.72 -14.77 -4.84
C GLN A 377 -30.17 -15.43 -3.51
N GLU A 378 -29.25 -15.80 -2.62
CA GLU A 378 -29.56 -16.31 -1.27
C GLU A 378 -30.03 -15.21 -0.31
N ASP A 379 -29.82 -13.93 -0.61
CA ASP A 379 -30.29 -12.79 0.20
C ASP A 379 -31.77 -12.41 -0.05
N SER A 380 -32.49 -13.16 -0.86
CA SER A 380 -33.91 -12.86 -1.12
C SER A 380 -34.87 -13.27 0.01
N MET A 381 -34.41 -13.93 1.08
CA MET A 381 -35.24 -14.33 2.22
C MET A 381 -34.93 -13.64 3.57
N GLU A 382 -33.84 -12.83 3.65
CA GLU A 382 -33.57 -12.04 4.85
C GLU A 382 -33.53 -10.52 4.55
N SER A 383 -34.71 -10.00 4.20
CA SER A 383 -34.91 -8.58 3.84
C SER A 383 -34.98 -7.63 5.04
N PHE A 384 -34.47 -7.99 6.22
CA PHE A 384 -34.57 -7.13 7.41
C PHE A 384 -33.25 -6.49 7.89
N ASP A 385 -32.09 -6.74 7.24
CA ASP A 385 -30.81 -6.19 7.73
C ASP A 385 -30.00 -5.46 6.66
N SER A 386 -30.63 -4.95 5.60
CA SER A 386 -29.97 -4.20 4.52
C SER A 386 -29.40 -2.83 4.95
N GLU A 387 -29.76 -2.32 6.14
CA GLU A 387 -29.32 -1.01 6.64
C GLU A 387 -27.97 -1.03 7.36
N ARG A 388 -27.34 -2.19 7.59
CA ARG A 388 -26.12 -2.32 8.40
C ARG A 388 -24.84 -2.70 7.67
N ARG A 389 -24.83 -2.81 6.32
CA ARG A 389 -23.57 -3.16 5.63
C ARG A 389 -22.67 -1.94 5.49
N PRO A 390 -21.38 -2.02 5.90
CA PRO A 390 -20.54 -0.85 6.00
C PRO A 390 -20.28 -0.24 4.62
N HIS A 391 -20.66 1.01 4.45
CA HIS A 391 -20.20 1.83 3.34
C HIS A 391 -18.82 2.35 3.68
N PHE A 392 -17.88 2.29 2.73
CA PHE A 392 -16.51 2.80 2.87
C PHE A 392 -16.45 4.21 2.24
N PRO A 393 -16.55 5.29 3.04
CA PRO A 393 -16.53 6.65 2.51
C PRO A 393 -15.22 6.93 1.76
N GLN A 394 -15.30 7.71 0.68
CA GLN A 394 -14.14 8.14 -0.13
C GLN A 394 -13.29 7.00 -0.72
N PHE A 395 -13.81 5.76 -0.74
CA PHE A 395 -13.09 4.63 -1.32
C PHE A 395 -12.97 4.73 -2.84
N SER A 396 -14.01 5.25 -3.53
CA SER A 396 -14.05 5.29 -4.99
C SER A 396 -13.10 6.33 -5.58
N TYR A 397 -12.28 5.90 -6.56
CA TYR A 397 -11.28 6.71 -7.24
C TYR A 397 -11.18 6.33 -8.71
N SER A 398 -10.84 7.30 -9.56
CA SER A 398 -10.49 7.11 -10.95
C SER A 398 -9.30 8.00 -11.29
N ALA A 399 -8.21 7.40 -11.72
CA ALA A 399 -7.08 8.16 -12.23
C ALA A 399 -7.54 8.92 -13.46
N SER A 400 -7.55 10.27 -13.40
CA SER A 400 -7.85 11.13 -14.54
C SER A 400 -6.81 10.84 -15.63
N GLY A 401 -7.28 10.44 -16.81
CA GLY A 401 -6.40 10.11 -17.92
C GLY A 401 -5.61 11.34 -18.36
N THR A 402 -4.31 11.35 -18.09
CA THR A 402 -3.37 12.00 -18.99
C THR A 402 -3.47 11.25 -20.32
N ARG A 403 -3.97 11.92 -21.36
CA ARG A 403 -3.79 11.43 -22.72
C ARG A 403 -2.29 11.35 -22.95
N GLU A 404 -1.78 10.13 -22.98
CA GLU A 404 -0.46 9.87 -23.57
C GLU A 404 -0.60 10.21 -25.06
N HIS A 405 0.19 11.17 -25.49
CA HIS A 405 0.45 11.50 -26.90
C HIS A 405 1.41 10.48 -27.50
#